data_c91faa662fd9f7929da05b21c6ad2e53
#
_entry.id   c91faa662fd9f7929da05b21c6ad2e53
#
_cell.length_a   1.000
_cell.length_b   1.000
_cell.length_c   1.000
_cell.angle_alpha   90.00
_cell.angle_beta   90.00
_cell.angle_gamma   90.00
#
_symmetry.space_group_name_H-M   'P 1'
#
loop_
_entity.id
_entity.type
_entity.pdbx_description
1 polymer ?
#
loop_
_entity_poly.entity_id
_entity_poly.type
_entity_poly.pdbx_seq_one_letter_code
_entity_poly.pdbx_strand_id
1 'polypeptide(L)'
;MRRILLIPFIVHTALASAQDTIPLNDLSFWKPNEVQNWKIVADVTADLEEDDAMKPTKGTGVVANLPTTKNRNNLISVAEYGDVEVSFDFMMARNSNSGFYLQGRYEVQLFDSWGQQHPAFSDCAGIYARRRWNPDAELFDGHAPRLNACLAPGLWQHLEIAFQAPRFDATGKKIANARLLKVVLNGATVHENLELTGPTGGPISEQEATKGPFMIQGDHGPVAFRNFHIVDKSGEPVNVGKFTYKVINGNFRYPEDFANKKADKTGTTDQLTWEVAGKNDGFANIFNGSFTAPKTGNHHIVLQAAGKSSLLIDGKEILGDQWTYVADQRSADITLSKGPHTIEIVNYKMDGWMSPFLGLWIAAPGAGPTALHSMGSVLALEASDPITLDAAKPTVFRSFMDVTLPNSVRGDKNFLNIKNPNSKRVVHAVQEGDPTRLHYTYDLDNGAVVQLWKGDFLNTSPMWDNRGDGSSRPRGAILPLDDIQTVVTKDRLFDLTTAQNDPVHGFKPLGYDLDEMGYPTFRYTLSGTEIADKIRVSAGKTLNRSLTFTNGAQNSAAQVVRLAVGKKIEKSGDNLWTVDDKRYFIQTTGGAKPVLESTGGISVLFLPANSNVEWTILW
;
A
#
# COMPACT_ATOMS: atom_id res chain seq x y z
N MET A 1 -4.44 15.89 24.53
CA MET A 1 -4.59 15.94 23.06
C MET A 1 -3.33 15.35 22.45
N ARG A 2 -3.36 14.09 22.04
CA ARG A 2 -2.25 13.47 21.31
C ARG A 2 -2.42 13.82 19.83
N ARG A 3 -1.48 14.58 19.28
CA ARG A 3 -1.38 14.85 17.84
C ARG A 3 -0.90 13.58 17.17
N ILE A 4 -1.75 12.91 16.43
CA ILE A 4 -1.36 11.80 15.57
C ILE A 4 -1.07 12.39 14.19
N LEU A 5 0.15 12.16 13.72
CA LEU A 5 0.61 12.59 12.40
C LEU A 5 -0.13 11.78 11.32
N LEU A 6 -1.09 12.38 10.64
CA LEU A 6 -1.49 11.94 9.31
C LEU A 6 -0.67 12.74 8.31
N ILE A 7 0.28 12.09 7.70
CA ILE A 7 0.98 12.62 6.53
C ILE A 7 0.07 12.36 5.32
N PRO A 8 -0.20 13.36 4.49
CA PRO A 8 -1.11 13.20 3.37
C PRO A 8 -0.61 12.10 2.44
N PHE A 9 -1.52 11.26 1.99
CA PHE A 9 -1.32 10.37 0.87
C PHE A 9 -0.83 11.21 -0.32
N ILE A 10 0.48 11.22 -0.58
CA ILE A 10 0.99 11.64 -1.87
C ILE A 10 0.58 10.53 -2.84
N VAL A 11 -0.58 10.69 -3.45
CA VAL A 11 -0.88 9.92 -4.66
C VAL A 11 0.17 10.35 -5.67
N HIS A 12 1.18 9.54 -5.88
CA HIS A 12 2.10 9.73 -6.99
C HIS A 12 1.28 9.65 -8.27
N THR A 13 0.85 10.79 -8.78
CA THR A 13 0.66 10.88 -10.22
C THR A 13 2.05 10.68 -10.79
N ALA A 14 2.28 9.49 -11.35
CA ALA A 14 3.54 9.14 -11.95
C ALA A 14 3.90 10.24 -12.96
N LEU A 15 4.87 11.07 -12.59
CA LEU A 15 5.67 11.73 -13.59
C LEU A 15 6.25 10.61 -14.44
N ALA A 16 6.06 10.69 -15.74
CA ALA A 16 6.82 9.92 -16.70
C ALA A 16 8.28 10.43 -16.72
N SER A 17 8.99 10.36 -15.59
CA SER A 17 10.42 10.14 -15.63
C SER A 17 10.58 8.74 -16.19
N ALA A 18 11.52 8.52 -17.11
CA ALA A 18 11.74 7.21 -17.68
C ALA A 18 11.88 6.21 -16.51
N GLN A 19 10.85 5.39 -16.32
CA GLN A 19 10.85 4.33 -15.33
C GLN A 19 11.66 3.21 -15.96
N ASP A 20 12.88 3.01 -15.49
CA ASP A 20 13.71 1.93 -15.97
C ASP A 20 13.19 0.61 -15.39
N THR A 21 12.50 -0.14 -16.23
CA THR A 21 12.19 -1.54 -15.93
C THR A 21 13.43 -2.37 -16.18
N ILE A 22 13.93 -3.07 -15.17
CA ILE A 22 15.08 -3.94 -15.31
C ILE A 22 14.66 -5.22 -16.02
N PRO A 23 15.13 -5.48 -17.24
CA PRO A 23 14.82 -6.73 -17.92
C PRO A 23 15.60 -7.86 -17.22
N LEU A 24 14.89 -8.83 -16.67
CA LEU A 24 15.47 -10.02 -16.03
C LEU A 24 15.66 -11.16 -17.05
N ASN A 25 16.30 -10.84 -18.18
CA ASN A 25 16.66 -11.80 -19.24
C ASN A 25 18.03 -12.43 -18.97
N ASP A 26 18.88 -11.70 -18.26
CA ASP A 26 20.21 -12.11 -17.83
C ASP A 26 20.60 -11.39 -16.53
N LEU A 27 21.84 -11.55 -16.08
CA LEU A 27 22.38 -10.91 -14.89
C LEU A 27 23.20 -9.65 -15.18
N SER A 28 23.08 -9.03 -16.37
CA SER A 28 23.90 -7.88 -16.79
C SER A 28 23.71 -6.61 -15.96
N PHE A 29 22.55 -6.45 -15.30
CA PHE A 29 22.30 -5.37 -14.35
C PHE A 29 23.17 -5.48 -13.09
N TRP A 30 23.67 -6.70 -12.78
CA TRP A 30 24.41 -7.02 -11.56
C TRP A 30 25.89 -7.23 -11.86
N LYS A 31 26.76 -7.01 -10.85
CA LYS A 31 28.19 -7.26 -10.99
C LYS A 31 28.45 -8.75 -11.22
N PRO A 32 29.31 -9.13 -12.17
CA PRO A 32 29.45 -10.52 -12.63
C PRO A 32 30.19 -11.44 -11.63
N ASN A 33 30.76 -10.89 -10.56
CA ASN A 33 31.58 -11.66 -9.64
C ASN A 33 30.71 -12.39 -8.61
N GLU A 34 30.90 -13.72 -8.54
CA GLU A 34 30.39 -14.57 -7.47
C GLU A 34 28.86 -14.74 -7.41
N VAL A 35 28.20 -14.81 -8.57
CA VAL A 35 26.73 -14.92 -8.68
C VAL A 35 26.23 -16.37 -8.91
N GLN A 36 26.99 -17.40 -8.53
CA GLN A 36 26.65 -18.80 -8.87
C GLN A 36 25.36 -19.30 -8.18
N ASN A 37 24.96 -18.73 -7.05
CA ASN A 37 23.68 -18.98 -6.39
C ASN A 37 22.50 -18.25 -7.04
N TRP A 38 22.75 -17.25 -7.88
CA TRP A 38 21.73 -16.48 -8.56
C TRP A 38 21.47 -16.99 -9.97
N LYS A 39 20.22 -17.15 -10.33
CA LYS A 39 19.79 -17.68 -11.63
C LYS A 39 18.62 -16.88 -12.19
N ILE A 40 18.65 -16.72 -13.52
CA ILE A 40 17.48 -16.24 -14.26
C ILE A 40 16.58 -17.43 -14.59
N VAL A 41 15.30 -17.31 -14.22
CA VAL A 41 14.30 -18.36 -14.36
C VAL A 41 12.96 -17.76 -14.82
N ALA A 42 12.00 -18.57 -15.27
CA ALA A 42 10.68 -18.08 -15.66
C ALA A 42 9.78 -17.81 -14.44
N ASP A 43 9.87 -18.65 -13.42
CA ASP A 43 9.04 -18.60 -12.22
C ASP A 43 9.68 -19.44 -11.12
N VAL A 44 9.17 -19.29 -9.90
CA VAL A 44 9.55 -20.12 -8.75
C VAL A 44 8.30 -20.58 -7.99
N THR A 45 8.42 -21.71 -7.32
CA THR A 45 7.44 -22.17 -6.31
C THR A 45 8.16 -22.43 -5.02
N ALA A 46 7.55 -22.11 -3.87
CA ALA A 46 8.04 -22.45 -2.56
C ALA A 46 7.06 -23.40 -1.87
N ASP A 47 7.61 -24.26 -1.00
CA ASP A 47 6.84 -25.17 -0.20
C ASP A 47 6.41 -24.50 1.11
N LEU A 48 5.16 -24.73 1.55
CA LEU A 48 4.63 -24.17 2.79
C LEU A 48 5.07 -24.96 4.04
N GLU A 49 5.55 -26.19 3.86
CA GLU A 49 5.88 -27.11 4.95
C GLU A 49 7.39 -27.34 5.08
N GLU A 50 8.14 -27.20 3.97
CA GLU A 50 9.59 -27.44 3.91
C GLU A 50 10.36 -26.10 3.96
N ASP A 51 11.26 -25.99 4.95
CA ASP A 51 12.09 -24.79 5.12
C ASP A 51 13.08 -24.65 3.96
N ASP A 52 13.30 -23.39 3.54
CA ASP A 52 14.23 -23.04 2.46
C ASP A 52 13.98 -23.76 1.12
N ALA A 53 12.80 -24.33 0.93
CA ALA A 53 12.45 -25.05 -0.28
C ALA A 53 11.91 -24.12 -1.36
N MET A 54 12.73 -23.87 -2.40
CA MET A 54 12.33 -23.10 -3.59
C MET A 54 12.73 -23.84 -4.86
N LYS A 55 11.76 -24.05 -5.76
CA LYS A 55 11.95 -24.78 -7.02
C LYS A 55 11.80 -23.83 -8.21
N PRO A 56 12.84 -23.67 -9.04
CA PRO A 56 12.78 -22.79 -10.20
C PRO A 56 12.16 -23.49 -11.42
N THR A 57 11.47 -22.70 -12.26
CA THR A 57 11.01 -23.11 -13.60
C THR A 57 11.93 -22.47 -14.64
N LYS A 58 12.40 -23.26 -15.62
CA LYS A 58 13.34 -22.81 -16.63
C LYS A 58 12.73 -21.72 -17.53
N GLY A 59 13.47 -20.63 -17.76
CA GLY A 59 13.08 -19.50 -18.61
C GLY A 59 13.68 -18.19 -18.13
N THR A 60 13.02 -17.06 -18.36
CA THR A 60 13.48 -15.70 -18.01
C THR A 60 12.35 -14.89 -17.37
N GLY A 61 12.68 -13.76 -16.71
CA GLY A 61 11.74 -12.84 -16.09
C GLY A 61 11.78 -12.79 -14.57
N VAL A 62 12.48 -13.72 -13.95
CA VAL A 62 12.68 -13.81 -12.49
C VAL A 62 14.16 -14.00 -12.21
N VAL A 63 14.72 -13.28 -11.26
CA VAL A 63 16.03 -13.57 -10.67
C VAL A 63 15.83 -14.28 -9.33
N ALA A 64 16.38 -15.49 -9.19
CA ALA A 64 16.22 -16.33 -8.00
C ALA A 64 17.56 -16.63 -7.34
N ASN A 65 17.63 -16.43 -6.02
CA ASN A 65 18.68 -16.93 -5.15
C ASN A 65 18.39 -18.37 -4.77
N LEU A 66 19.28 -19.28 -5.10
CA LEU A 66 19.24 -20.68 -4.73
C LEU A 66 20.55 -21.05 -4.03
N PRO A 67 20.74 -20.63 -2.77
CA PRO A 67 22.02 -20.78 -2.08
C PRO A 67 22.34 -22.26 -1.81
N THR A 68 23.64 -22.53 -1.78
CA THR A 68 24.17 -23.84 -1.39
C THR A 68 25.22 -23.66 -0.29
N THR A 69 25.70 -24.71 0.30
CA THR A 69 26.78 -24.63 1.31
C THR A 69 28.05 -23.94 0.79
N LYS A 70 28.27 -23.92 -0.53
CA LYS A 70 29.47 -23.34 -1.16
C LYS A 70 29.24 -21.98 -1.82
N ASN A 71 28.04 -21.71 -2.28
CA ASN A 71 27.68 -20.51 -3.04
C ASN A 71 26.57 -19.76 -2.32
N ARG A 72 26.91 -18.64 -1.67
CA ARG A 72 26.03 -17.82 -0.82
C ARG A 72 26.34 -16.33 -0.96
N ASN A 73 26.52 -15.88 -2.19
CA ASN A 73 27.00 -14.52 -2.44
C ASN A 73 25.85 -13.53 -2.58
N ASN A 74 26.08 -12.31 -2.14
CA ASN A 74 25.16 -11.20 -2.34
C ASN A 74 25.14 -10.79 -3.83
N LEU A 75 24.00 -10.29 -4.28
CA LEU A 75 23.83 -9.75 -5.63
C LEU A 75 23.96 -8.21 -5.56
N ILE A 76 24.93 -7.63 -6.30
CA ILE A 76 25.24 -6.20 -6.22
C ILE A 76 25.03 -5.56 -7.59
N SER A 77 24.29 -4.43 -7.68
CA SER A 77 24.08 -3.72 -8.94
C SER A 77 25.37 -3.09 -9.49
N VAL A 78 25.46 -2.98 -10.83
CA VAL A 78 26.55 -2.25 -11.50
C VAL A 78 26.39 -0.75 -11.28
N ALA A 79 25.15 -0.26 -11.48
CA ALA A 79 24.82 1.15 -11.29
C ALA A 79 24.73 1.52 -9.81
N GLU A 80 25.03 2.79 -9.52
CA GLU A 80 24.96 3.39 -8.20
C GLU A 80 23.88 4.49 -8.16
N TYR A 81 23.11 4.51 -7.08
CA TYR A 81 21.98 5.41 -6.90
C TYR A 81 22.16 6.28 -5.65
N GLY A 82 21.73 7.53 -5.75
CA GLY A 82 21.55 8.43 -4.62
C GLY A 82 20.09 8.38 -4.13
N ASP A 83 19.35 9.49 -4.30
CA ASP A 83 17.92 9.50 -4.09
C ASP A 83 17.24 8.62 -5.15
N VAL A 84 16.34 7.75 -4.73
CA VAL A 84 15.75 6.77 -5.63
C VAL A 84 14.38 6.30 -5.15
N GLU A 85 13.50 6.06 -6.10
CA GLU A 85 12.30 5.23 -5.88
C GLU A 85 12.55 3.88 -6.55
N VAL A 86 12.32 2.80 -5.82
CA VAL A 86 12.47 1.43 -6.32
C VAL A 86 11.28 0.60 -5.89
N SER A 87 10.77 -0.21 -6.80
CA SER A 87 9.75 -1.20 -6.49
C SER A 87 10.05 -2.53 -7.19
N PHE A 88 9.62 -3.61 -6.58
CA PHE A 88 9.77 -4.95 -7.11
C PHE A 88 8.80 -5.92 -6.43
N ASP A 89 8.52 -7.03 -7.12
CA ASP A 89 7.90 -8.19 -6.49
C ASP A 89 8.99 -9.15 -5.99
N PHE A 90 8.74 -9.74 -4.82
CA PHE A 90 9.62 -10.77 -4.26
C PHE A 90 8.81 -11.95 -3.72
N MET A 91 9.44 -13.13 -3.67
CA MET A 91 8.86 -14.34 -3.07
C MET A 91 9.87 -14.95 -2.11
N MET A 92 9.41 -15.24 -0.90
CA MET A 92 10.19 -15.93 0.12
C MET A 92 9.86 -17.43 0.14
N ALA A 93 10.84 -18.28 0.41
CA ALA A 93 10.58 -19.61 0.91
C ALA A 93 10.29 -19.57 2.41
N ARG A 94 9.71 -20.64 2.95
CA ARG A 94 9.49 -20.76 4.40
C ARG A 94 10.80 -20.63 5.17
N ASN A 95 10.78 -19.89 6.28
CA ASN A 95 11.94 -19.56 7.13
C ASN A 95 13.12 -18.87 6.41
N SER A 96 12.96 -18.49 5.15
CA SER A 96 14.01 -17.81 4.40
C SER A 96 14.24 -16.39 4.90
N ASN A 97 15.49 -15.95 4.81
CA ASN A 97 15.99 -14.64 5.18
C ASN A 97 16.80 -14.04 4.02
N SER A 98 16.57 -12.77 3.74
CA SER A 98 17.29 -11.95 2.78
C SER A 98 17.14 -10.47 3.17
N GLY A 99 17.74 -9.56 2.41
CA GLY A 99 17.62 -8.12 2.61
C GLY A 99 17.86 -7.35 1.33
N PHE A 100 17.15 -6.26 1.14
CA PHE A 100 17.39 -5.31 0.06
C PHE A 100 18.08 -4.07 0.63
N TYR A 101 19.34 -3.86 0.23
CA TYR A 101 20.19 -2.77 0.71
C TYR A 101 20.20 -1.60 -0.28
N LEU A 102 19.73 -0.45 0.15
CA LEU A 102 19.92 0.82 -0.53
C LEU A 102 21.37 1.28 -0.35
N GLN A 103 22.01 1.68 -1.44
CA GLN A 103 23.45 2.02 -1.48
C GLN A 103 24.38 0.90 -0.94
N GLY A 104 23.90 -0.35 -0.86
CA GLY A 104 24.60 -1.45 -0.20
C GLY A 104 24.85 -1.22 1.30
N ARG A 105 24.11 -0.34 1.94
CA ARG A 105 24.34 0.13 3.33
C ARG A 105 23.10 0.06 4.21
N TYR A 106 21.92 0.34 3.68
CA TYR A 106 20.70 0.50 4.46
C TYR A 106 19.72 -0.61 4.10
N GLU A 107 19.58 -1.57 4.99
CA GLU A 107 18.82 -2.79 4.77
C GLU A 107 17.34 -2.59 5.09
N VAL A 108 16.51 -2.89 4.11
CA VAL A 108 15.11 -3.24 4.28
C VAL A 108 15.03 -4.77 4.31
N GLN A 109 14.67 -5.31 5.46
CA GLN A 109 14.68 -6.76 5.72
C GLN A 109 13.64 -7.49 4.87
N LEU A 110 14.01 -8.63 4.31
CA LEU A 110 13.13 -9.58 3.65
C LEU A 110 13.19 -10.90 4.42
N PHE A 111 12.13 -11.18 5.17
CA PHE A 111 12.08 -12.33 6.06
C PHE A 111 10.70 -13.00 6.01
N ASP A 112 10.63 -14.31 6.14
CA ASP A 112 9.35 -15.00 6.33
C ASP A 112 8.82 -14.72 7.74
N SER A 113 8.10 -13.63 7.89
CA SER A 113 7.41 -13.25 9.11
C SER A 113 5.90 -13.50 9.04
N TRP A 114 5.46 -14.43 8.17
CA TRP A 114 4.06 -14.76 7.99
C TRP A 114 3.36 -15.15 9.30
N GLY A 115 2.32 -14.40 9.66
CA GLY A 115 1.53 -14.59 10.88
C GLY A 115 2.16 -13.99 12.15
N GLN A 116 3.31 -13.30 12.07
CA GLN A 116 3.86 -12.56 13.18
C GLN A 116 2.95 -11.39 13.56
N GLN A 117 2.47 -11.34 14.81
CA GLN A 117 1.53 -10.33 15.27
C GLN A 117 2.21 -9.04 15.74
N HIS A 118 3.40 -9.17 16.31
CA HIS A 118 4.21 -8.07 16.84
C HIS A 118 5.56 -8.06 16.13
N PRO A 119 5.64 -7.38 14.96
CA PRO A 119 6.87 -7.40 14.18
C PRO A 119 8.02 -6.70 14.87
N ALA A 120 9.23 -7.22 14.67
CA ALA A 120 10.49 -6.66 15.10
C ALA A 120 11.24 -6.02 13.91
N PHE A 121 12.36 -5.35 14.16
CA PHE A 121 13.22 -4.79 13.12
C PHE A 121 13.82 -5.87 12.18
N SER A 122 13.86 -7.12 12.62
CA SER A 122 14.33 -8.27 11.86
C SER A 122 13.24 -8.99 11.06
N ASP A 123 11.97 -8.54 11.14
CA ASP A 123 10.86 -9.08 10.37
C ASP A 123 10.73 -8.38 9.00
N CYS A 124 9.87 -8.93 8.14
CA CYS A 124 9.70 -8.46 6.77
C CYS A 124 9.39 -6.96 6.69
N ALA A 125 10.15 -6.25 5.86
CA ALA A 125 10.16 -4.80 5.71
C ALA A 125 10.57 -4.02 6.99
N GLY A 126 11.13 -4.68 8.00
CA GLY A 126 11.85 -4.01 9.09
C GLY A 126 13.12 -3.34 8.56
N ILE A 127 13.56 -2.29 9.22
CA ILE A 127 14.87 -1.69 8.97
C ILE A 127 15.85 -2.33 9.94
N TYR A 128 16.78 -3.11 9.38
CA TYR A 128 17.65 -3.91 10.21
C TYR A 128 18.50 -3.04 11.15
N ALA A 129 18.87 -3.58 12.31
CA ALA A 129 19.64 -2.86 13.30
C ALA A 129 21.08 -2.58 12.82
N ARG A 130 21.62 -1.48 13.26
CA ARG A 130 23.05 -1.19 13.18
C ARG A 130 23.81 -2.08 14.15
N ARG A 131 25.11 -2.32 13.89
CA ARG A 131 25.96 -3.14 14.73
C ARG A 131 27.15 -2.36 15.27
N ARG A 132 27.37 -2.48 16.58
CA ARG A 132 28.57 -1.95 17.26
C ARG A 132 29.42 -3.13 17.72
N TRP A 133 30.71 -3.08 17.41
CA TRP A 133 31.67 -4.10 17.78
C TRP A 133 32.57 -3.55 18.89
N ASN A 134 32.19 -3.70 20.18
CA ASN A 134 33.08 -3.34 21.29
C ASN A 134 32.45 -3.66 22.66
N PRO A 135 32.96 -4.63 23.44
CA PRO A 135 33.77 -5.80 23.02
C PRO A 135 32.93 -6.85 22.30
N ASP A 136 31.59 -6.86 22.55
CA ASP A 136 30.63 -7.78 21.97
C ASP A 136 29.79 -7.08 20.89
N ALA A 137 29.16 -7.87 20.03
CA ALA A 137 28.25 -7.34 19.01
C ALA A 137 26.95 -6.86 19.66
N GLU A 138 26.73 -5.55 19.68
CA GLU A 138 25.50 -4.92 20.12
C GLU A 138 24.69 -4.46 18.91
N LEU A 139 23.41 -4.85 18.84
CA LEU A 139 22.45 -4.37 17.85
C LEU A 139 21.69 -3.17 18.42
N PHE A 140 21.61 -2.09 17.66
CA PHE A 140 20.93 -0.86 18.06
C PHE A 140 20.34 -0.15 16.84
N ASP A 141 19.41 0.77 17.05
CA ASP A 141 18.81 1.64 16.01
C ASP A 141 18.13 0.85 14.87
N GLY A 142 17.54 -0.31 15.22
CA GLY A 142 16.67 -1.06 14.32
C GLY A 142 15.22 -0.60 14.48
N HIS A 143 14.45 -0.62 13.38
CA HIS A 143 13.08 -0.13 13.37
C HIS A 143 12.12 -1.19 12.85
N ALA A 144 11.20 -1.62 13.73
CA ALA A 144 10.12 -2.53 13.35
C ALA A 144 9.16 -1.86 12.35
N PRO A 145 8.61 -2.61 11.38
CA PRO A 145 7.53 -2.08 10.56
C PRO A 145 6.30 -1.79 11.43
N ARG A 146 5.54 -0.76 11.07
CA ARG A 146 4.35 -0.34 11.83
C ARG A 146 3.31 -1.47 12.00
N LEU A 147 3.22 -2.34 11.02
CA LEU A 147 2.40 -3.55 11.01
C LEU A 147 3.07 -4.63 10.17
N ASN A 148 2.71 -5.89 10.41
CA ASN A 148 3.15 -6.99 9.56
C ASN A 148 2.19 -7.18 8.38
N ALA A 149 2.68 -6.87 7.18
CA ALA A 149 1.97 -7.08 5.92
C ALA A 149 2.53 -8.27 5.11
N CYS A 150 3.40 -9.10 5.71
CA CYS A 150 4.02 -10.25 5.06
C CYS A 150 2.99 -11.31 4.69
N LEU A 151 3.06 -11.83 3.46
CA LEU A 151 2.21 -12.89 2.95
C LEU A 151 2.83 -14.27 3.20
N ALA A 152 2.04 -15.33 2.94
CA ALA A 152 2.52 -16.70 3.08
C ALA A 152 3.72 -16.98 2.14
N PRO A 153 4.68 -17.81 2.56
CA PRO A 153 5.74 -18.29 1.69
C PRO A 153 5.18 -18.86 0.38
N GLY A 154 5.86 -18.59 -0.74
CA GLY A 154 5.39 -19.00 -2.07
C GLY A 154 4.36 -18.09 -2.72
N LEU A 155 3.93 -17.02 -2.07
CA LEU A 155 3.16 -15.93 -2.69
C LEU A 155 4.08 -14.80 -3.12
N TRP A 156 3.75 -14.15 -4.24
CA TRP A 156 4.43 -12.93 -4.65
C TRP A 156 3.99 -11.76 -3.78
N GLN A 157 4.96 -11.03 -3.27
CA GLN A 157 4.80 -9.84 -2.43
C GLN A 157 5.35 -8.63 -3.17
N HIS A 158 4.79 -7.46 -2.94
CA HIS A 158 5.22 -6.21 -3.58
C HIS A 158 5.83 -5.26 -2.55
N LEU A 159 7.02 -4.75 -2.84
CA LEU A 159 7.71 -3.76 -2.02
C LEU A 159 7.98 -2.49 -2.83
N GLU A 160 7.65 -1.33 -2.25
CA GLU A 160 7.97 -0.01 -2.79
C GLU A 160 8.80 0.76 -1.76
N ILE A 161 9.87 1.38 -2.19
CA ILE A 161 10.77 2.17 -1.33
C ILE A 161 11.03 3.51 -2.00
N ALA A 162 10.80 4.60 -1.28
CA ALA A 162 11.28 5.94 -1.63
C ALA A 162 12.39 6.33 -0.65
N PHE A 163 13.60 6.51 -1.17
CA PHE A 163 14.81 6.72 -0.39
C PHE A 163 15.48 8.04 -0.73
N GLN A 164 15.94 8.74 0.30
CA GLN A 164 16.79 9.92 0.22
C GLN A 164 18.18 9.58 0.77
N ALA A 165 19.19 9.78 -0.05
CA ALA A 165 20.59 9.57 0.33
C ALA A 165 21.09 10.58 1.37
N PRO A 166 22.12 10.27 2.16
CA PRO A 166 22.74 11.22 3.07
C PRO A 166 23.36 12.39 2.29
N ARG A 167 23.44 13.54 2.94
CA ARG A 167 24.02 14.77 2.36
C ARG A 167 25.34 15.10 3.02
N PHE A 168 26.27 15.59 2.20
CA PHE A 168 27.59 16.02 2.64
C PHE A 168 27.87 17.44 2.13
N ASP A 169 28.63 18.22 2.89
CA ASP A 169 29.14 19.50 2.45
C ASP A 169 30.37 19.36 1.53
N ALA A 170 30.88 20.49 1.05
CA ALA A 170 32.05 20.51 0.15
C ALA A 170 33.33 19.95 0.79
N THR A 171 33.37 19.81 2.12
CA THR A 171 34.53 19.24 2.85
C THR A 171 34.36 17.73 3.07
N GLY A 172 33.22 17.14 2.64
CA GLY A 172 32.90 15.74 2.87
C GLY A 172 32.30 15.44 4.24
N LYS A 173 31.98 16.46 5.04
CA LYS A 173 31.30 16.29 6.33
C LYS A 173 29.82 16.04 6.11
N LYS A 174 29.28 15.00 6.74
CA LYS A 174 27.82 14.70 6.69
C LYS A 174 27.02 15.83 7.35
N ILE A 175 26.06 16.39 6.60
CA ILE A 175 25.16 17.47 7.01
C ILE A 175 23.70 17.03 7.14
N ALA A 176 23.32 15.89 6.55
CA ALA A 176 22.04 15.25 6.75
C ALA A 176 22.15 13.74 6.65
N ASN A 177 21.38 13.03 7.48
CA ASN A 177 21.29 11.58 7.44
C ASN A 177 20.50 11.09 6.22
N ALA A 178 20.71 9.84 5.84
CA ALA A 178 19.83 9.15 4.90
C ALA A 178 18.42 9.04 5.49
N ARG A 179 17.42 8.89 4.61
CA ARG A 179 16.02 8.83 5.03
C ARG A 179 15.21 7.90 4.14
N LEU A 180 14.41 7.05 4.75
CA LEU A 180 13.34 6.37 4.07
C LEU A 180 12.12 7.29 4.09
N LEU A 181 11.83 7.88 2.94
CA LEU A 181 10.65 8.75 2.80
C LEU A 181 9.38 7.91 2.93
N LYS A 182 9.40 6.71 2.35
CA LYS A 182 8.29 5.77 2.43
C LYS A 182 8.75 4.34 2.14
N VAL A 183 8.21 3.37 2.87
CA VAL A 183 8.29 1.94 2.56
C VAL A 183 6.88 1.38 2.60
N VAL A 184 6.47 0.73 1.49
CA VAL A 184 5.14 0.12 1.32
C VAL A 184 5.32 -1.36 1.06
N LEU A 185 4.74 -2.20 1.90
CA LEU A 185 4.69 -3.66 1.70
C LEU A 185 3.26 -4.07 1.41
N ASN A 186 3.03 -4.69 0.25
CA ASN A 186 1.71 -5.20 -0.17
C ASN A 186 0.60 -4.14 -0.07
N GLY A 187 0.93 -2.89 -0.46
CA GLY A 187 0.02 -1.74 -0.42
C GLY A 187 -0.14 -1.08 0.95
N ALA A 188 0.44 -1.63 2.02
CA ALA A 188 0.44 -1.03 3.35
C ALA A 188 1.71 -0.23 3.61
N THR A 189 1.59 1.05 3.98
CA THR A 189 2.73 1.86 4.41
C THR A 189 3.24 1.36 5.77
N VAL A 190 4.47 0.84 5.80
CA VAL A 190 5.09 0.25 6.99
C VAL A 190 6.13 1.17 7.64
N HIS A 191 6.78 2.04 6.85
CA HIS A 191 7.61 3.14 7.34
C HIS A 191 7.31 4.41 6.56
N GLU A 192 7.44 5.53 7.24
CA GLU A 192 7.26 6.84 6.65
C GLU A 192 8.16 7.86 7.33
N ASN A 193 8.88 8.63 6.52
CA ASN A 193 9.78 9.70 6.96
C ASN A 193 10.80 9.27 8.04
N LEU A 194 11.32 8.03 7.93
CA LEU A 194 12.24 7.45 8.89
C LEU A 194 13.68 7.89 8.59
N GLU A 195 14.33 8.50 9.56
CA GLU A 195 15.74 8.89 9.49
C GLU A 195 16.64 7.70 9.82
N LEU A 196 17.71 7.51 9.03
CA LEU A 196 18.70 6.46 9.21
C LEU A 196 20.02 7.06 9.67
N THR A 197 20.42 6.81 10.90
CA THR A 197 21.58 7.47 11.52
C THR A 197 22.92 6.95 10.98
N GLY A 198 22.94 5.83 10.24
CA GLY A 198 24.10 5.23 9.59
C GLY A 198 23.81 3.87 8.99
N PRO A 199 24.80 3.17 8.42
CA PRO A 199 24.65 1.86 7.81
C PRO A 199 24.10 0.82 8.79
N THR A 200 23.23 -0.06 8.29
CA THR A 200 22.69 -1.21 9.04
C THR A 200 23.71 -2.37 9.10
N GLY A 201 23.40 -3.45 9.78
CA GLY A 201 24.27 -4.63 9.85
C GLY A 201 24.57 -5.22 8.46
N GLY A 202 25.80 -5.69 8.22
CA GLY A 202 26.21 -6.33 6.98
C GLY A 202 26.36 -5.42 5.75
N PRO A 203 26.74 -4.13 5.88
CA PRO A 203 26.87 -3.23 4.76
C PRO A 203 28.13 -3.58 3.92
N ILE A 204 28.14 -3.19 2.63
CA ILE A 204 29.36 -3.27 1.81
C ILE A 204 30.44 -2.31 2.28
N SER A 205 30.08 -1.27 3.03
CA SER A 205 30.97 -0.26 3.60
C SER A 205 30.30 0.45 4.78
N GLU A 206 31.02 0.65 5.86
CA GLU A 206 30.62 1.49 6.99
C GLU A 206 30.67 2.99 6.68
N GLN A 207 31.37 3.38 5.62
CA GLN A 207 31.44 4.76 5.19
C GLN A 207 30.25 5.11 4.31
N GLU A 208 29.43 6.04 4.77
CA GLU A 208 28.31 6.56 4.00
C GLU A 208 28.79 7.39 2.79
N ALA A 209 27.96 7.43 1.74
CA ALA A 209 28.26 8.14 0.50
C ALA A 209 26.99 8.74 -0.12
N THR A 210 27.13 9.71 -1.02
CA THR A 210 26.02 10.31 -1.75
C THR A 210 25.34 9.34 -2.72
N LYS A 211 26.06 8.30 -3.17
CA LYS A 211 25.58 7.22 -4.05
C LYS A 211 26.19 5.88 -3.65
N GLY A 212 25.53 4.82 -4.02
CA GLY A 212 26.01 3.45 -3.89
C GLY A 212 25.12 2.46 -4.64
N PRO A 213 25.59 1.22 -4.84
CA PRO A 213 24.84 0.19 -5.55
C PRO A 213 23.70 -0.34 -4.68
N PHE A 214 22.69 -0.93 -5.30
CA PHE A 214 21.82 -1.87 -4.59
C PHE A 214 22.57 -3.15 -4.26
N MET A 215 22.24 -3.76 -3.14
CA MET A 215 22.68 -5.10 -2.79
C MET A 215 21.49 -5.93 -2.32
N ILE A 216 21.42 -7.17 -2.78
CA ILE A 216 20.46 -8.16 -2.27
C ILE A 216 21.25 -9.23 -1.54
N GLN A 217 20.87 -9.52 -0.30
CA GLN A 217 21.53 -10.54 0.52
C GLN A 217 21.24 -11.93 -0.03
N GLY A 218 22.25 -12.77 -0.18
CA GLY A 218 22.16 -14.09 -0.80
C GLY A 218 22.57 -15.26 0.08
N ASP A 219 22.99 -15.02 1.32
CA ASP A 219 23.64 -16.04 2.17
C ASP A 219 22.71 -16.66 3.23
N HIS A 220 21.46 -16.17 3.37
CA HIS A 220 20.57 -16.57 4.46
C HIS A 220 19.29 -17.31 4.03
N GLY A 221 19.13 -17.63 2.76
CA GLY A 221 17.99 -18.42 2.27
C GLY A 221 17.59 -18.10 0.84
N PRO A 222 16.68 -18.89 0.24
CA PRO A 222 16.19 -18.67 -1.11
C PRO A 222 15.18 -17.53 -1.14
N VAL A 223 15.36 -16.66 -2.13
CA VAL A 223 14.43 -15.57 -2.43
C VAL A 223 14.40 -15.35 -3.94
N ALA A 224 13.29 -14.91 -4.48
CA ALA A 224 13.17 -14.59 -5.89
C ALA A 224 12.58 -13.18 -6.09
N PHE A 225 12.96 -12.53 -7.19
CA PHE A 225 12.56 -11.17 -7.54
C PHE A 225 12.10 -11.09 -8.98
N ARG A 226 11.13 -10.21 -9.23
CA ARG A 226 10.67 -9.84 -10.57
C ARG A 226 10.15 -8.40 -10.59
N ASN A 227 9.80 -7.88 -11.76
CA ASN A 227 9.14 -6.58 -11.90
C ASN A 227 9.91 -5.43 -11.22
N PHE A 228 11.23 -5.40 -11.37
CA PHE A 228 12.03 -4.29 -10.86
C PHE A 228 11.77 -3.02 -11.66
N HIS A 229 11.37 -1.96 -10.95
CA HIS A 229 11.21 -0.62 -11.48
C HIS A 229 12.06 0.34 -10.65
N ILE A 230 12.85 1.16 -11.32
CA ILE A 230 13.74 2.12 -10.68
C ILE A 230 13.48 3.49 -11.27
N VAL A 231 13.39 4.48 -10.40
CA VAL A 231 13.33 5.90 -10.78
C VAL A 231 14.45 6.63 -10.06
N ASP A 232 15.53 6.93 -10.77
CA ASP A 232 16.64 7.73 -10.21
C ASP A 232 16.14 9.16 -9.95
N LYS A 233 16.21 9.59 -8.69
CA LYS A 233 15.85 10.91 -8.19
C LYS A 233 17.08 11.71 -7.73
N SER A 234 18.27 11.26 -8.12
CA SER A 234 19.56 11.85 -7.70
C SER A 234 19.87 13.19 -8.38
N GLY A 235 18.94 13.75 -9.14
CA GLY A 235 19.07 15.09 -9.71
C GLY A 235 19.18 16.16 -8.64
N GLU A 236 19.76 17.30 -9.00
CA GLU A 236 19.88 18.44 -8.10
C GLU A 236 18.49 19.05 -7.81
N PRO A 237 18.10 19.20 -6.52
CA PRO A 237 16.81 19.79 -6.15
C PRO A 237 16.77 21.30 -6.40
N VAL A 238 15.58 21.88 -6.41
CA VAL A 238 15.43 23.34 -6.40
C VAL A 238 15.96 23.91 -5.08
N ASN A 239 16.62 25.07 -5.15
CA ASN A 239 17.04 25.80 -3.94
C ASN A 239 16.00 26.88 -3.63
N VAL A 240 15.41 26.79 -2.42
CA VAL A 240 14.29 27.64 -1.99
C VAL A 240 14.80 28.89 -1.27
N GLY A 241 14.35 30.05 -1.72
CA GLY A 241 14.58 31.33 -1.04
C GLY A 241 13.57 31.60 0.08
N LYS A 242 13.71 32.77 0.69
CA LYS A 242 12.75 33.23 1.71
C LYS A 242 11.45 33.73 1.07
N PHE A 243 10.38 33.65 1.86
CA PHE A 243 9.08 34.21 1.51
C PHE A 243 8.79 35.45 2.35
N THR A 244 8.24 36.48 1.73
CA THR A 244 7.47 37.51 2.42
C THR A 244 6.00 37.11 2.43
N TYR A 245 5.26 37.49 3.46
CA TYR A 245 3.83 37.20 3.51
C TYR A 245 3.00 38.40 3.95
N LYS A 246 1.74 38.41 3.51
CA LYS A 246 0.68 39.30 3.97
C LYS A 246 -0.49 38.43 4.44
N VAL A 247 -1.07 38.78 5.58
CA VAL A 247 -2.31 38.20 6.10
C VAL A 247 -3.39 39.25 6.08
N ILE A 248 -4.55 38.94 5.52
CA ILE A 248 -5.72 39.80 5.52
C ILE A 248 -6.86 39.00 6.17
N ASN A 249 -7.42 39.52 7.24
CA ASN A 249 -8.51 38.90 7.97
C ASN A 249 -9.86 39.18 7.32
N GLY A 250 -10.68 38.15 7.20
CA GLY A 250 -12.04 38.24 6.65
C GLY A 250 -12.47 36.99 5.92
N ASN A 251 -13.75 36.92 5.61
CA ASN A 251 -14.33 35.88 4.78
C ASN A 251 -14.39 36.37 3.33
N PHE A 252 -13.63 35.76 2.46
CA PHE A 252 -13.45 36.18 1.07
C PHE A 252 -13.90 35.05 0.13
N ARG A 253 -14.64 35.44 -0.92
CA ARG A 253 -15.09 34.52 -1.97
C ARG A 253 -14.21 34.56 -3.21
N TYR A 254 -13.63 35.75 -3.48
CA TYR A 254 -12.83 36.00 -4.68
C TYR A 254 -11.59 36.81 -4.32
N PRO A 255 -10.49 36.72 -5.08
CA PRO A 255 -9.28 37.51 -4.86
C PRO A 255 -9.53 39.04 -4.84
N GLU A 256 -10.52 39.54 -5.59
CA GLU A 256 -10.89 40.95 -5.66
C GLU A 256 -11.41 41.48 -4.31
N ASP A 257 -11.96 40.59 -3.46
CA ASP A 257 -12.51 40.97 -2.15
C ASP A 257 -11.43 41.50 -1.19
N PHE A 258 -10.16 41.11 -1.41
CA PHE A 258 -9.03 41.53 -0.57
C PHE A 258 -7.88 42.20 -1.32
N ALA A 259 -7.89 42.28 -2.66
CA ALA A 259 -6.79 42.83 -3.46
C ALA A 259 -6.35 44.23 -3.02
N ASN A 260 -7.31 45.10 -2.63
CA ASN A 260 -7.06 46.46 -2.21
C ASN A 260 -7.11 46.67 -0.69
N LYS A 261 -7.19 45.59 0.11
CA LYS A 261 -7.22 45.71 1.57
C LYS A 261 -5.82 45.85 2.13
N LYS A 262 -5.72 46.65 3.19
CA LYS A 262 -4.49 46.74 3.98
C LYS A 262 -4.27 45.38 4.69
N ALA A 263 -3.04 44.90 4.65
CA ALA A 263 -2.67 43.68 5.40
C ALA A 263 -2.77 43.96 6.92
N ASP A 264 -3.38 43.02 7.64
CA ASP A 264 -3.43 43.02 9.10
C ASP A 264 -2.09 42.57 9.71
N LYS A 265 -1.37 41.70 9.00
CA LYS A 265 -0.04 41.22 9.41
C LYS A 265 0.85 41.04 8.18
N THR A 266 2.12 41.37 8.34
CA THR A 266 3.16 41.13 7.33
C THR A 266 4.40 40.56 7.99
N GLY A 267 5.21 39.83 7.25
CA GLY A 267 6.47 39.27 7.76
C GLY A 267 7.25 38.49 6.72
N THR A 268 8.26 37.79 7.21
CA THR A 268 9.08 36.88 6.40
C THR A 268 9.10 35.48 7.03
N THR A 269 9.28 34.46 6.21
CA THR A 269 9.40 33.06 6.63
C THR A 269 10.32 32.32 5.67
N ASP A 270 11.00 31.29 6.15
CA ASP A 270 11.84 30.43 5.31
C ASP A 270 11.01 29.35 4.57
N GLN A 271 9.78 29.09 5.01
CA GLN A 271 8.89 28.09 4.44
C GLN A 271 7.45 28.60 4.41
N LEU A 272 6.67 28.14 3.44
CA LEU A 272 5.22 28.38 3.40
C LEU A 272 4.54 27.76 4.62
N THR A 273 3.62 28.48 5.23
CA THR A 273 2.78 27.95 6.32
C THR A 273 1.49 28.75 6.46
N TRP A 274 0.36 28.04 6.51
CA TRP A 274 -0.92 28.70 6.81
C TRP A 274 -0.95 29.30 8.22
N GLU A 275 -0.10 28.82 9.15
CA GLU A 275 -0.04 29.24 10.55
C GLU A 275 0.27 30.74 10.73
N VAL A 276 0.79 31.42 9.70
CA VAL A 276 1.01 32.89 9.74
C VAL A 276 -0.29 33.66 9.99
N ALA A 277 -1.45 33.07 9.61
CA ALA A 277 -2.77 33.64 9.88
C ALA A 277 -3.13 33.65 11.39
N GLY A 278 -2.58 32.74 12.18
CA GLY A 278 -2.86 32.61 13.62
C GLY A 278 -4.27 32.13 13.95
N LYS A 279 -5.02 31.63 12.96
CA LYS A 279 -6.39 31.12 13.08
C LYS A 279 -6.69 30.12 11.97
N ASN A 280 -7.76 29.34 12.12
CA ASN A 280 -8.07 28.22 11.22
C ASN A 280 -8.95 28.61 10.03
N ASP A 281 -9.58 29.76 10.05
CA ASP A 281 -10.48 30.25 9.00
C ASP A 281 -10.59 31.78 9.01
N GLY A 282 -11.30 32.34 8.04
CA GLY A 282 -11.52 33.78 7.92
C GLY A 282 -10.21 34.55 7.63
N PHE A 283 -9.39 34.08 6.73
CA PHE A 283 -8.13 34.71 6.34
C PHE A 283 -7.85 34.59 4.82
N ALA A 284 -7.01 35.50 4.31
CA ALA A 284 -6.25 35.36 3.09
C ALA A 284 -4.76 35.54 3.37
N ASN A 285 -3.95 34.53 3.00
CA ASN A 285 -2.49 34.55 3.05
C ASN A 285 -1.96 34.75 1.63
N ILE A 286 -1.09 35.73 1.44
CA ILE A 286 -0.40 36.01 0.17
C ILE A 286 1.10 35.90 0.43
N PHE A 287 1.75 34.95 -0.24
CA PHE A 287 3.19 34.71 -0.14
C PHE A 287 3.88 35.13 -1.44
N ASN A 288 4.99 35.84 -1.34
CA ASN A 288 5.89 36.15 -2.43
C ASN A 288 7.29 35.69 -2.07
N GLY A 289 7.91 34.90 -2.94
CA GLY A 289 9.23 34.32 -2.72
C GLY A 289 9.99 34.05 -4.00
N SER A 290 11.05 33.29 -3.89
CA SER A 290 11.84 32.85 -5.02
C SER A 290 12.41 31.46 -4.78
N PHE A 291 12.71 30.78 -5.86
CA PHE A 291 13.52 29.55 -5.86
C PHE A 291 14.48 29.56 -7.05
N THR A 292 15.54 28.74 -6.99
CA THR A 292 16.50 28.58 -8.08
C THR A 292 16.33 27.21 -8.70
N ALA A 293 16.02 27.15 -9.99
CA ALA A 293 16.00 25.91 -10.76
C ALA A 293 17.45 25.50 -11.10
N PRO A 294 17.86 24.25 -10.79
CA PRO A 294 19.24 23.81 -10.96
C PRO A 294 19.63 23.64 -12.45
N LYS A 295 18.64 23.34 -13.30
CA LYS A 295 18.82 23.17 -14.74
C LYS A 295 17.55 23.52 -15.51
N THR A 296 17.72 23.83 -16.80
CA THR A 296 16.59 24.02 -17.73
C THR A 296 15.88 22.68 -17.96
N GLY A 297 14.55 22.69 -17.95
CA GLY A 297 13.74 21.52 -18.27
C GLY A 297 12.36 21.54 -17.59
N ASN A 298 11.67 20.41 -17.69
CA ASN A 298 10.32 20.24 -17.13
C ASN A 298 10.39 20.07 -15.63
N HIS A 299 9.70 20.96 -14.88
CA HIS A 299 9.55 20.88 -13.42
C HIS A 299 8.12 20.49 -13.09
N HIS A 300 7.95 19.57 -12.17
CA HIS A 300 6.64 19.16 -11.67
C HIS A 300 6.30 19.90 -10.39
N ILE A 301 5.09 20.43 -10.34
CA ILE A 301 4.61 21.20 -9.21
C ILE A 301 3.37 20.53 -8.65
N VAL A 302 3.30 20.40 -7.33
CA VAL A 302 2.13 19.91 -6.61
C VAL A 302 1.74 20.93 -5.57
N LEU A 303 0.50 21.43 -5.62
CA LEU A 303 -0.12 22.29 -4.62
C LEU A 303 -1.27 21.53 -3.96
N GLN A 304 -1.26 21.46 -2.65
CA GLN A 304 -2.34 20.93 -1.82
C GLN A 304 -2.71 21.98 -0.80
N ALA A 305 -3.94 22.47 -0.83
CA ALA A 305 -4.38 23.53 0.07
C ALA A 305 -5.84 23.31 0.47
N ALA A 306 -6.17 23.67 1.70
CA ALA A 306 -7.55 23.73 2.16
C ALA A 306 -8.14 25.13 1.86
N GLY A 307 -9.33 25.17 1.27
CA GLY A 307 -9.97 26.40 0.80
C GLY A 307 -9.55 26.77 -0.61
N LYS A 308 -9.54 28.05 -0.94
CA LYS A 308 -9.14 28.51 -2.27
C LYS A 308 -7.66 28.82 -2.33
N SER A 309 -7.06 28.50 -3.47
CA SER A 309 -5.65 28.79 -3.71
C SER A 309 -5.32 29.03 -5.18
N SER A 310 -4.27 29.83 -5.42
CA SER A 310 -3.66 30.03 -6.74
C SER A 310 -2.14 30.06 -6.63
N LEU A 311 -1.46 29.79 -7.75
CA LEU A 311 -0.01 29.77 -7.85
C LEU A 311 0.45 30.45 -9.14
N LEU A 312 1.34 31.43 -9.01
CA LEU A 312 2.03 32.06 -10.13
C LEU A 312 3.54 31.79 -10.03
N ILE A 313 4.18 31.60 -11.18
CA ILE A 313 5.65 31.57 -11.32
C ILE A 313 6.04 32.56 -12.40
N ASP A 314 6.99 33.45 -12.09
CA ASP A 314 7.45 34.55 -12.95
C ASP A 314 6.26 35.42 -13.46
N GLY A 315 5.27 35.62 -12.60
CA GLY A 315 4.05 36.37 -12.92
C GLY A 315 3.06 35.64 -13.83
N LYS A 316 3.35 34.42 -14.25
CA LYS A 316 2.44 33.59 -15.04
C LYS A 316 1.63 32.67 -14.15
N GLU A 317 0.32 32.65 -14.33
CA GLU A 317 -0.56 31.73 -13.63
C GLU A 317 -0.26 30.27 -14.05
N ILE A 318 0.08 29.43 -13.06
CA ILE A 318 0.34 27.99 -13.23
C ILE A 318 -0.85 27.18 -12.74
N LEU A 319 -1.41 27.56 -11.60
CA LEU A 319 -2.64 26.98 -11.04
C LEU A 319 -3.57 28.15 -10.68
N GLY A 320 -4.68 28.28 -11.40
CA GLY A 320 -5.68 29.34 -11.22
C GLY A 320 -6.41 29.24 -9.88
N ASP A 321 -7.19 30.28 -9.53
CA ASP A 321 -7.97 30.32 -8.30
C ASP A 321 -9.04 29.21 -8.27
N GLN A 322 -8.90 28.28 -7.36
CA GLN A 322 -9.79 27.13 -7.23
C GLN A 322 -9.96 26.75 -5.76
N TRP A 323 -11.20 26.45 -5.37
CA TRP A 323 -11.49 25.82 -4.09
C TRP A 323 -11.12 24.34 -4.11
N THR A 324 -10.43 23.87 -3.08
CA THR A 324 -10.04 22.47 -2.92
C THR A 324 -10.33 21.98 -1.52
N TYR A 325 -10.62 20.70 -1.42
CA TYR A 325 -10.65 19.98 -0.16
C TYR A 325 -9.22 19.70 0.31
N VAL A 326 -9.02 19.52 1.61
CA VAL A 326 -7.69 19.26 2.18
C VAL A 326 -6.97 18.04 1.56
N ALA A 327 -7.73 17.05 1.12
CA ALA A 327 -7.19 15.84 0.47
C ALA A 327 -6.89 16.01 -1.03
N ASP A 328 -7.40 17.08 -1.66
CA ASP A 328 -7.26 17.27 -3.09
C ASP A 328 -5.90 17.87 -3.44
N GLN A 329 -5.19 17.22 -4.36
CA GLN A 329 -3.94 17.73 -4.93
C GLN A 329 -4.18 18.30 -6.33
N ARG A 330 -3.56 19.43 -6.59
CA ARG A 330 -3.49 20.05 -7.91
C ARG A 330 -2.06 20.01 -8.40
N SER A 331 -1.82 19.67 -9.65
CA SER A 331 -0.47 19.60 -10.21
C SER A 331 -0.37 20.23 -11.58
N ALA A 332 0.83 20.66 -11.92
CA ALA A 332 1.17 21.20 -13.22
C ALA A 332 2.63 20.85 -13.57
N ASP A 333 2.88 20.65 -14.87
CA ASP A 333 4.22 20.52 -15.43
C ASP A 333 4.56 21.80 -16.19
N ILE A 334 5.71 22.40 -15.86
CA ILE A 334 6.17 23.63 -16.49
C ILE A 334 7.64 23.53 -16.90
N THR A 335 7.98 24.10 -18.04
CA THR A 335 9.39 24.24 -18.45
C THR A 335 9.96 25.52 -17.88
N LEU A 336 11.02 25.39 -17.04
CA LEU A 336 11.76 26.51 -16.48
C LEU A 336 13.18 26.54 -17.03
N SER A 337 13.76 27.74 -17.14
CA SER A 337 15.19 27.92 -17.41
C SER A 337 16.01 27.64 -16.15
N LYS A 338 17.28 27.31 -16.30
CA LYS A 338 18.22 27.32 -15.17
C LYS A 338 18.32 28.74 -14.59
N GLY A 339 18.21 28.88 -13.28
CA GLY A 339 18.38 30.16 -12.58
C GLY A 339 17.23 30.49 -11.63
N PRO A 340 17.19 31.75 -11.13
CA PRO A 340 16.18 32.19 -10.19
C PRO A 340 14.83 32.39 -10.85
N HIS A 341 13.76 32.01 -10.12
CA HIS A 341 12.35 32.20 -10.48
C HIS A 341 11.61 32.81 -9.32
N THR A 342 10.65 33.67 -9.61
CA THR A 342 9.74 34.23 -8.61
C THR A 342 8.52 33.32 -8.44
N ILE A 343 7.97 33.30 -7.24
CA ILE A 343 6.78 32.52 -6.92
C ILE A 343 5.82 33.33 -6.07
N GLU A 344 4.55 33.35 -6.44
CA GLU A 344 3.46 33.90 -5.64
C GLU A 344 2.42 32.83 -5.36
N ILE A 345 2.02 32.69 -4.10
CA ILE A 345 0.96 31.78 -3.66
C ILE A 345 -0.07 32.60 -2.90
N VAL A 346 -1.32 32.45 -3.28
CA VAL A 346 -2.47 32.95 -2.55
C VAL A 346 -3.23 31.76 -1.97
N ASN A 347 -3.51 31.79 -0.67
CA ASN A 347 -4.36 30.78 -0.02
C ASN A 347 -5.35 31.51 0.90
N TYR A 348 -6.64 31.33 0.66
CA TYR A 348 -7.67 31.93 1.49
C TYR A 348 -8.79 30.94 1.82
N LYS A 349 -9.26 31.05 3.05
CA LYS A 349 -10.14 30.05 3.65
C LYS A 349 -11.18 30.73 4.53
N MET A 350 -12.46 30.46 4.25
CA MET A 350 -13.58 30.94 5.05
C MET A 350 -14.30 29.83 5.82
N ASP A 351 -14.12 28.59 5.42
CA ASP A 351 -14.85 27.43 5.94
C ASP A 351 -14.24 26.94 7.24
N GLY A 352 -14.92 27.13 8.37
CA GLY A 352 -14.46 26.71 9.71
C GLY A 352 -14.51 25.20 9.97
N TRP A 353 -15.27 24.45 9.16
CA TRP A 353 -15.43 23.01 9.32
C TRP A 353 -14.24 22.19 8.79
N MET A 354 -13.42 22.75 7.92
CA MET A 354 -12.26 22.08 7.31
C MET A 354 -10.97 22.58 7.97
N SER A 355 -10.09 21.68 8.36
CA SER A 355 -8.76 22.04 8.88
C SER A 355 -7.95 22.82 7.84
N PRO A 356 -7.18 23.87 8.22
CA PRO A 356 -6.30 24.54 7.30
C PRO A 356 -5.15 23.62 6.87
N PHE A 357 -4.70 23.80 5.64
CA PHE A 357 -3.64 23.02 5.03
C PHE A 357 -3.00 23.82 3.90
N LEU A 358 -1.67 23.85 3.82
CA LEU A 358 -0.93 24.47 2.72
C LEU A 358 0.38 23.74 2.47
N GLY A 359 0.43 22.92 1.44
CA GLY A 359 1.59 22.19 0.97
C GLY A 359 1.95 22.54 -0.47
N LEU A 360 3.21 22.82 -0.73
CA LEU A 360 3.73 23.03 -2.07
C LEU A 360 5.02 22.24 -2.25
N TRP A 361 5.11 21.52 -3.35
CA TRP A 361 6.29 20.77 -3.75
C TRP A 361 6.70 21.12 -5.18
N ILE A 362 7.99 21.23 -5.43
CA ILE A 362 8.57 21.39 -6.77
C ILE A 362 9.63 20.32 -6.98
N ALA A 363 9.47 19.51 -8.03
CA ALA A 363 10.49 18.55 -8.48
C ALA A 363 11.20 19.11 -9.72
N ALA A 364 12.52 19.29 -9.65
CA ALA A 364 13.35 19.58 -10.79
C ALA A 364 13.54 18.33 -11.68
N PRO A 365 13.92 18.48 -12.96
CA PRO A 365 14.15 17.34 -13.84
C PRO A 365 15.13 16.31 -13.24
N GLY A 366 14.68 15.06 -13.02
CA GLY A 366 15.45 13.97 -12.43
C GLY A 366 15.74 14.10 -10.93
N ALA A 367 15.11 15.07 -10.23
CA ALA A 367 15.20 15.20 -8.78
C ALA A 367 13.89 14.79 -8.12
N GLY A 368 13.97 14.40 -6.86
CA GLY A 368 12.78 14.23 -6.01
C GLY A 368 12.08 15.57 -5.71
N PRO A 369 10.82 15.54 -5.23
CA PRO A 369 10.08 16.74 -4.89
C PRO A 369 10.72 17.44 -3.68
N THR A 370 10.98 18.74 -3.82
CA THR A 370 11.40 19.63 -2.72
C THR A 370 10.17 20.27 -2.11
N ALA A 371 9.97 20.10 -0.79
CA ALA A 371 8.91 20.78 -0.06
C ALA A 371 9.30 22.24 0.20
N LEU A 372 8.39 23.17 -0.16
CA LEU A 372 8.55 24.61 0.08
C LEU A 372 7.80 25.06 1.34
N HIS A 373 7.17 24.14 2.06
CA HIS A 373 6.31 24.40 3.21
C HIS A 373 6.87 23.78 4.49
N SER A 374 6.42 24.29 5.64
CA SER A 374 6.72 23.70 6.94
C SER A 374 5.93 22.42 7.20
N MET A 375 6.47 21.51 7.99
CA MET A 375 5.75 20.30 8.39
C MET A 375 4.43 20.59 9.10
N GLY A 376 4.36 21.63 9.95
CA GLY A 376 3.13 22.03 10.63
C GLY A 376 2.01 22.45 9.66
N SER A 377 2.39 22.99 8.50
CA SER A 377 1.44 23.45 7.48
C SER A 377 0.68 22.33 6.76
N VAL A 378 1.18 21.10 6.83
CA VAL A 378 0.62 19.92 6.16
C VAL A 378 0.15 18.85 7.15
N LEU A 379 0.05 19.18 8.43
CA LEU A 379 -0.52 18.31 9.44
C LEU A 379 -2.05 18.45 9.43
N ALA A 380 -2.72 17.46 8.88
CA ALA A 380 -4.16 17.35 9.04
C ALA A 380 -4.49 16.86 10.46
N LEU A 381 -5.47 17.49 11.11
CA LEU A 381 -6.03 16.97 12.36
C LEU A 381 -6.97 15.82 12.01
N GLU A 382 -6.73 14.63 12.54
CA GLU A 382 -7.75 13.58 12.52
C GLU A 382 -8.91 13.96 13.44
N ALA A 383 -10.12 13.97 12.92
CA ALA A 383 -11.29 14.33 13.71
C ALA A 383 -11.85 13.15 14.51
N SER A 384 -11.53 11.91 14.15
CA SER A 384 -11.97 10.71 14.87
C SER A 384 -10.85 9.69 15.03
N ASP A 385 -10.85 9.00 16.16
CA ASP A 385 -9.94 7.88 16.36
C ASP A 385 -10.37 6.68 15.50
N PRO A 386 -9.41 5.93 14.93
CA PRO A 386 -9.72 4.69 14.25
C PRO A 386 -10.31 3.66 15.22
N ILE A 387 -11.13 2.74 14.71
CA ILE A 387 -11.63 1.63 15.52
C ILE A 387 -10.45 0.72 15.85
N THR A 388 -10.19 0.54 17.14
CA THR A 388 -9.19 -0.37 17.66
C THR A 388 -9.77 -1.77 17.87
N LEU A 389 -8.91 -2.78 17.73
CA LEU A 389 -9.28 -4.16 18.03
C LEU A 389 -9.33 -4.42 19.52
N ASP A 390 -10.29 -5.26 19.93
CA ASP A 390 -10.21 -5.96 21.21
C ASP A 390 -9.07 -6.99 21.15
N ALA A 391 -8.22 -7.05 22.17
CA ALA A 391 -7.10 -7.98 22.19
C ALA A 391 -7.50 -9.43 22.49
N ALA A 392 -8.72 -9.67 22.98
CA ALA A 392 -9.17 -10.96 23.46
C ALA A 392 -10.23 -11.62 22.58
N LYS A 393 -10.98 -10.82 21.80
CA LYS A 393 -12.11 -11.30 21.00
C LYS A 393 -12.28 -10.52 19.71
N PRO A 394 -12.95 -11.08 18.70
CA PRO A 394 -13.21 -10.39 17.45
C PRO A 394 -14.07 -9.15 17.67
N THR A 395 -13.83 -8.15 16.83
CA THR A 395 -14.61 -6.91 16.76
C THR A 395 -15.47 -6.96 15.50
N VAL A 396 -16.79 -7.03 15.66
CA VAL A 396 -17.72 -7.02 14.53
C VAL A 396 -18.26 -5.60 14.34
N PHE A 397 -18.12 -5.08 13.14
CA PHE A 397 -18.54 -3.73 12.77
C PHE A 397 -19.38 -3.75 11.49
N ARG A 398 -20.31 -2.81 11.35
CA ARG A 398 -21.15 -2.67 10.16
C ARG A 398 -21.03 -1.27 9.60
N SER A 399 -20.61 -1.19 8.36
CA SER A 399 -20.47 0.09 7.64
C SER A 399 -20.53 -0.15 6.13
N PHE A 400 -20.75 0.90 5.37
CA PHE A 400 -20.48 0.86 3.94
C PHE A 400 -18.97 0.65 3.73
N MET A 401 -18.64 -0.15 2.72
CA MET A 401 -17.25 -0.42 2.37
C MET A 401 -17.07 -0.35 0.86
N ASP A 402 -16.17 0.51 0.41
CA ASP A 402 -15.75 0.52 -0.98
C ASP A 402 -14.66 -0.51 -1.18
N VAL A 403 -14.92 -1.50 -2.03
CA VAL A 403 -14.01 -2.62 -2.32
C VAL A 403 -13.58 -2.59 -3.78
N THR A 404 -12.36 -3.04 -4.05
CA THR A 404 -11.87 -3.26 -5.41
C THR A 404 -12.03 -4.75 -5.74
N LEU A 405 -12.73 -5.06 -6.83
CA LEU A 405 -13.04 -6.44 -7.22
C LEU A 405 -12.13 -6.86 -8.37
N PRO A 406 -11.36 -7.96 -8.22
CA PRO A 406 -10.35 -8.35 -9.20
C PRO A 406 -10.94 -8.80 -10.55
N ASN A 407 -12.09 -9.47 -10.53
CA ASN A 407 -12.73 -10.06 -11.69
C ASN A 407 -14.08 -9.44 -12.05
N SER A 408 -14.49 -8.40 -11.33
CA SER A 408 -15.77 -7.72 -11.60
C SER A 408 -15.77 -7.10 -12.98
N VAL A 409 -16.81 -7.44 -13.78
CA VAL A 409 -17.09 -6.81 -15.08
C VAL A 409 -17.87 -5.50 -14.91
N ARG A 410 -18.18 -5.13 -13.67
CA ARG A 410 -19.07 -4.00 -13.33
C ARG A 410 -18.38 -3.03 -12.40
N GLY A 411 -17.89 -1.94 -12.96
CA GLY A 411 -17.73 -0.72 -12.18
C GLY A 411 -19.12 -0.15 -11.85
N ASP A 412 -19.35 0.26 -10.63
CA ASP A 412 -20.56 1.01 -10.29
C ASP A 412 -20.44 2.43 -10.88
N LYS A 413 -21.06 2.64 -12.05
CA LYS A 413 -21.01 3.90 -12.80
C LYS A 413 -21.74 5.05 -12.09
N ASN A 414 -22.46 4.78 -11.01
CA ASN A 414 -23.32 5.75 -10.34
C ASN A 414 -22.70 6.43 -9.11
N PHE A 415 -21.48 6.06 -8.72
CA PHE A 415 -20.81 6.69 -7.58
C PHE A 415 -19.85 7.80 -8.02
N LEU A 416 -20.12 8.98 -7.50
CA LEU A 416 -19.28 10.18 -7.65
C LEU A 416 -17.84 9.87 -7.22
N ASN A 417 -16.88 10.02 -8.15
CA ASN A 417 -15.45 9.96 -7.96
C ASN A 417 -14.75 8.58 -7.95
N ILE A 418 -15.36 7.49 -8.37
CA ILE A 418 -14.63 6.23 -8.50
C ILE A 418 -13.80 6.24 -9.79
N LYS A 419 -12.52 6.50 -9.67
CA LYS A 419 -11.54 6.40 -10.77
C LYS A 419 -11.25 4.95 -11.18
N ASN A 420 -11.64 3.96 -10.37
CA ASN A 420 -11.41 2.56 -10.61
C ASN A 420 -12.70 1.88 -11.10
N PRO A 421 -12.74 1.37 -12.33
CA PRO A 421 -13.93 0.70 -12.89
C PRO A 421 -14.31 -0.60 -12.16
N ASN A 422 -13.41 -1.17 -11.37
CA ASN A 422 -13.64 -2.38 -10.59
C ASN A 422 -14.06 -2.08 -9.13
N SER A 423 -14.22 -0.81 -8.76
CA SER A 423 -14.66 -0.46 -7.43
C SER A 423 -16.16 -0.62 -7.28
N LYS A 424 -16.59 -1.16 -6.13
CA LYS A 424 -18.00 -1.35 -5.75
C LYS A 424 -18.20 -0.92 -4.31
N ARG A 425 -19.32 -0.25 -4.01
CA ARG A 425 -19.78 -0.04 -2.65
C ARG A 425 -20.61 -1.23 -2.17
N VAL A 426 -20.15 -1.91 -1.14
CA VAL A 426 -20.90 -2.91 -0.41
C VAL A 426 -21.67 -2.22 0.70
N VAL A 427 -23.01 -2.20 0.57
CA VAL A 427 -23.90 -1.44 1.47
C VAL A 427 -24.20 -2.22 2.76
N HIS A 428 -24.45 -3.51 2.65
CA HIS A 428 -24.69 -4.38 3.79
C HIS A 428 -23.46 -5.19 4.16
N ALA A 429 -22.33 -4.47 4.32
CA ALA A 429 -21.06 -5.08 4.69
C ALA A 429 -20.97 -5.30 6.22
N VAL A 430 -20.44 -6.45 6.58
CA VAL A 430 -20.03 -6.80 7.95
C VAL A 430 -18.52 -6.98 7.94
N GLN A 431 -17.81 -6.18 8.73
CA GLN A 431 -16.38 -6.28 8.93
C GLN A 431 -16.10 -7.04 10.23
N GLU A 432 -15.22 -8.02 10.15
CA GLU A 432 -14.73 -8.73 11.33
C GLU A 432 -13.24 -8.44 11.51
N GLY A 433 -12.91 -7.88 12.67
CA GLY A 433 -11.55 -7.58 13.11
C GLY A 433 -11.07 -8.62 14.10
N ASP A 434 -10.16 -9.50 13.66
CA ASP A 434 -9.61 -10.54 14.51
C ASP A 434 -8.42 -10.02 15.34
N PRO A 435 -8.29 -10.43 16.62
CA PRO A 435 -7.14 -10.07 17.46
C PRO A 435 -5.78 -10.42 16.84
N THR A 436 -5.72 -11.44 16.00
CA THR A 436 -4.48 -11.89 15.33
C THR A 436 -4.11 -11.10 14.08
N ARG A 437 -4.81 -9.97 13.81
CA ARG A 437 -4.48 -9.01 12.76
C ARG A 437 -4.73 -9.46 11.32
N LEU A 438 -5.51 -10.51 11.09
CA LEU A 438 -6.10 -10.84 9.79
C LEU A 438 -7.60 -10.59 9.88
N HIS A 439 -8.15 -9.81 8.99
CA HIS A 439 -9.52 -9.30 9.02
C HIS A 439 -10.23 -9.60 7.71
N TYR A 440 -11.57 -9.53 7.70
CA TYR A 440 -12.33 -9.68 6.46
C TYR A 440 -13.58 -8.81 6.41
N THR A 441 -14.08 -8.60 5.20
CA THR A 441 -15.38 -8.01 4.91
C THR A 441 -16.29 -9.06 4.29
N TYR A 442 -17.49 -9.21 4.85
CA TYR A 442 -18.54 -10.07 4.33
C TYR A 442 -19.67 -9.22 3.74
N ASP A 443 -20.10 -9.55 2.52
CA ASP A 443 -21.26 -8.97 1.86
C ASP A 443 -22.50 -9.81 2.15
N LEU A 444 -23.43 -9.27 2.95
CA LEU A 444 -24.68 -9.97 3.29
C LEU A 444 -25.60 -10.13 2.07
N ASP A 445 -25.53 -9.24 1.09
CA ASP A 445 -26.39 -9.29 -0.09
C ASP A 445 -26.00 -10.42 -1.07
N ASN A 446 -24.78 -10.91 -0.99
CA ASN A 446 -24.25 -11.94 -1.89
C ASN A 446 -23.76 -13.21 -1.19
N GLY A 447 -23.71 -13.25 0.15
CA GLY A 447 -23.16 -14.39 0.88
C GLY A 447 -21.68 -14.62 0.55
N ALA A 448 -20.89 -13.54 0.47
CA ALA A 448 -19.52 -13.58 -0.01
C ALA A 448 -18.54 -12.86 0.92
N VAL A 449 -17.33 -13.40 1.07
CA VAL A 449 -16.17 -12.67 1.60
C VAL A 449 -15.58 -11.88 0.46
N VAL A 450 -15.60 -10.54 0.52
CA VAL A 450 -15.20 -9.67 -0.59
C VAL A 450 -13.78 -9.16 -0.50
N GLN A 451 -13.19 -9.18 0.67
CA GLN A 451 -11.76 -8.86 0.88
C GLN A 451 -11.26 -9.38 2.23
N LEU A 452 -9.95 -9.62 2.28
CA LEU A 452 -9.17 -9.81 3.50
C LEU A 452 -8.19 -8.66 3.65
N TRP A 453 -7.75 -8.36 4.87
CA TRP A 453 -6.58 -7.48 5.06
C TRP A 453 -5.81 -7.83 6.32
N LYS A 454 -4.51 -7.52 6.29
CA LYS A 454 -3.58 -7.66 7.43
C LYS A 454 -3.18 -6.30 7.95
N GLY A 455 -3.16 -6.14 9.27
CA GLY A 455 -2.71 -4.91 9.93
C GLY A 455 -3.67 -4.39 10.98
N ASP A 456 -3.91 -3.07 10.98
CA ASP A 456 -4.91 -2.44 11.83
C ASP A 456 -6.32 -2.62 11.26
N PHE A 457 -7.35 -2.40 12.08
CA PHE A 457 -8.71 -2.72 11.67
C PHE A 457 -9.27 -1.70 10.67
N LEU A 458 -9.93 -0.67 11.13
CA LEU A 458 -10.68 0.24 10.27
C LEU A 458 -10.36 1.72 10.54
N ASN A 459 -10.29 2.50 9.49
CA ASN A 459 -10.45 3.95 9.55
C ASN A 459 -11.91 4.29 9.22
N THR A 460 -12.61 4.88 10.18
CA THR A 460 -14.00 5.30 10.05
C THR A 460 -14.17 6.81 9.91
N SER A 461 -13.07 7.58 9.86
CA SER A 461 -13.12 9.03 9.67
C SER A 461 -13.97 9.46 8.47
N PRO A 462 -13.94 8.78 7.31
CA PRO A 462 -14.79 9.14 6.19
C PRO A 462 -16.29 8.99 6.44
N MET A 463 -16.72 8.32 7.52
CA MET A 463 -18.14 8.17 7.88
C MET A 463 -18.70 9.40 8.58
N TRP A 464 -17.87 10.11 9.36
CA TRP A 464 -18.33 11.19 10.24
C TRP A 464 -17.63 12.52 9.99
N ASP A 465 -16.33 12.46 9.67
CA ASP A 465 -15.49 13.65 9.58
C ASP A 465 -15.59 14.29 8.21
N ASN A 466 -15.76 15.62 8.22
CA ASN A 466 -15.78 16.47 7.03
C ASN A 466 -16.72 15.97 5.92
N ARG A 467 -17.81 15.32 6.27
CA ARG A 467 -18.77 14.75 5.33
C ARG A 467 -18.08 13.89 4.27
N GLY A 468 -17.22 12.98 4.69
CA GLY A 468 -16.59 12.00 3.82
C GLY A 468 -17.59 11.20 2.99
N ASP A 469 -17.10 10.21 2.28
CA ASP A 469 -17.91 9.39 1.36
C ASP A 469 -18.87 8.39 2.08
N GLY A 470 -18.86 8.35 3.41
CA GLY A 470 -19.70 7.49 4.25
C GLY A 470 -19.20 6.04 4.36
N SER A 471 -18.02 5.69 3.81
CA SER A 471 -17.44 4.34 3.90
C SER A 471 -16.36 4.25 4.96
N SER A 472 -16.20 3.07 5.57
CA SER A 472 -15.00 2.72 6.33
C SER A 472 -13.90 2.21 5.38
N ARG A 473 -12.65 2.21 5.84
CA ARG A 473 -11.49 1.77 5.04
C ARG A 473 -10.59 0.84 5.84
N PRO A 474 -10.14 -0.28 5.27
CA PRO A 474 -9.13 -1.13 5.87
C PRO A 474 -7.82 -0.37 6.13
N ARG A 475 -7.13 -0.71 7.21
CA ARG A 475 -5.86 -0.09 7.60
C ARG A 475 -4.70 -1.09 7.53
N GLY A 476 -4.44 -1.61 6.34
CA GLY A 476 -3.38 -2.61 6.15
C GLY A 476 -3.21 -3.04 4.70
N ALA A 477 -2.53 -4.16 4.52
CA ALA A 477 -2.42 -4.83 3.24
C ALA A 477 -3.74 -5.52 2.89
N ILE A 478 -4.24 -5.34 1.67
CA ILE A 478 -5.57 -5.80 1.26
C ILE A 478 -5.45 -6.88 0.17
N LEU A 479 -6.10 -8.02 0.38
CA LEU A 479 -6.40 -9.00 -0.66
C LEU A 479 -7.85 -8.79 -1.11
N PRO A 480 -8.10 -8.22 -2.28
CA PRO A 480 -9.45 -8.17 -2.83
C PRO A 480 -9.86 -9.56 -3.33
N LEU A 481 -11.06 -9.96 -2.99
CA LEU A 481 -11.78 -11.12 -3.48
C LEU A 481 -13.01 -10.65 -4.28
N ASP A 482 -13.69 -11.58 -4.99
CA ASP A 482 -14.91 -11.21 -5.72
C ASP A 482 -16.14 -11.19 -4.82
N ASP A 483 -17.13 -10.37 -5.19
CA ASP A 483 -18.43 -10.25 -4.51
C ASP A 483 -19.48 -11.25 -5.03
N ILE A 484 -19.04 -12.26 -5.75
CA ILE A 484 -19.93 -13.27 -6.32
C ILE A 484 -20.41 -14.27 -5.28
N GLN A 485 -21.62 -14.77 -5.47
CA GLN A 485 -22.19 -15.79 -4.57
C GLN A 485 -21.26 -16.98 -4.41
N THR A 486 -21.04 -17.38 -3.16
CA THR A 486 -20.23 -18.56 -2.81
C THR A 486 -20.94 -19.86 -3.22
N VAL A 487 -22.24 -19.96 -3.00
CA VAL A 487 -23.05 -21.13 -3.34
C VAL A 487 -23.92 -20.80 -4.54
N VAL A 488 -23.89 -21.63 -5.56
CA VAL A 488 -24.68 -21.48 -6.79
C VAL A 488 -25.17 -22.84 -7.29
N THR A 489 -26.11 -22.83 -8.22
CA THR A 489 -26.44 -24.04 -8.98
C THR A 489 -25.34 -24.31 -10.04
N LYS A 490 -25.13 -25.57 -10.41
CA LYS A 490 -24.02 -25.97 -11.29
C LYS A 490 -24.06 -25.30 -12.68
N ASP A 491 -25.24 -25.08 -13.22
CA ASP A 491 -25.45 -24.39 -14.51
C ASP A 491 -25.03 -22.91 -14.46
N ARG A 492 -24.92 -22.34 -13.25
CA ARG A 492 -24.48 -20.97 -13.00
C ARG A 492 -23.04 -20.86 -12.51
N LEU A 493 -22.24 -21.91 -12.63
CA LEU A 493 -20.88 -21.94 -12.11
C LEU A 493 -20.02 -20.74 -12.58
N PHE A 494 -20.20 -20.32 -13.82
CA PHE A 494 -19.48 -19.21 -14.45
C PHE A 494 -20.26 -17.88 -14.49
N ASP A 495 -21.43 -17.83 -13.86
CA ASP A 495 -22.18 -16.60 -13.75
C ASP A 495 -21.58 -15.73 -12.61
N LEU A 496 -21.00 -14.60 -12.99
CA LEU A 496 -20.40 -13.64 -12.08
C LEU A 496 -21.36 -12.49 -11.70
N THR A 497 -22.67 -12.63 -11.98
CA THR A 497 -23.67 -11.66 -11.57
C THR A 497 -23.89 -11.74 -10.07
N THR A 498 -24.17 -10.59 -9.46
CA THR A 498 -24.48 -10.52 -8.03
C THR A 498 -25.95 -10.84 -7.78
N ALA A 499 -26.30 -11.34 -6.59
CA ALA A 499 -27.66 -11.66 -6.19
C ALA A 499 -28.62 -10.45 -6.29
N GLN A 500 -28.14 -9.23 -6.06
CA GLN A 500 -28.95 -8.00 -6.18
C GLN A 500 -29.49 -7.75 -7.59
N ASN A 501 -28.77 -8.21 -8.61
CA ASN A 501 -29.14 -8.03 -10.02
C ASN A 501 -29.95 -9.19 -10.59
N ASP A 502 -30.22 -10.20 -9.76
CA ASP A 502 -30.94 -11.38 -10.17
C ASP A 502 -31.80 -11.98 -9.04
N PRO A 503 -32.92 -11.33 -8.71
CA PRO A 503 -33.84 -11.79 -7.66
C PRO A 503 -34.51 -13.16 -7.98
N VAL A 504 -34.39 -13.64 -9.21
CA VAL A 504 -34.99 -14.92 -9.64
C VAL A 504 -34.28 -16.13 -9.02
N HIS A 505 -33.06 -15.98 -8.54
CA HIS A 505 -32.24 -17.11 -8.06
C HIS A 505 -32.49 -17.52 -6.62
N GLY A 506 -33.45 -16.91 -5.95
CA GLY A 506 -33.90 -17.37 -4.64
C GLY A 506 -32.89 -17.18 -3.51
N PHE A 507 -31.88 -16.32 -3.67
CA PHE A 507 -31.00 -15.92 -2.59
C PHE A 507 -31.74 -14.97 -1.64
N LYS A 508 -31.67 -15.23 -0.33
CA LYS A 508 -32.25 -14.37 0.69
C LYS A 508 -31.35 -14.34 1.92
N PRO A 509 -30.77 -13.17 2.26
CA PRO A 509 -30.00 -13.03 3.48
C PRO A 509 -30.89 -13.16 4.72
N LEU A 510 -30.39 -13.85 5.74
CA LEU A 510 -31.05 -14.00 7.06
C LEU A 510 -30.29 -13.26 8.17
N GLY A 511 -29.11 -12.68 7.86
CA GLY A 511 -28.27 -11.99 8.83
C GLY A 511 -27.15 -12.88 9.37
N TYR A 512 -26.82 -12.69 10.65
CA TYR A 512 -25.78 -13.50 11.32
C TYR A 512 -26.06 -13.59 12.83
N ASP A 513 -25.56 -14.68 13.42
CA ASP A 513 -25.52 -14.88 14.87
C ASP A 513 -24.07 -14.79 15.35
N LEU A 514 -23.85 -14.30 16.58
CA LEU A 514 -22.54 -14.31 17.23
C LEU A 514 -22.47 -15.50 18.21
N ASP A 515 -21.36 -16.22 18.20
CA ASP A 515 -21.10 -17.24 19.21
C ASP A 515 -20.65 -16.62 20.56
N GLU A 516 -20.39 -17.44 21.57
CA GLU A 516 -19.97 -17.00 22.91
C GLU A 516 -18.64 -16.20 22.88
N MET A 517 -17.78 -16.46 21.89
CA MET A 517 -16.52 -15.74 21.69
C MET A 517 -16.70 -14.46 20.86
N GLY A 518 -17.89 -14.20 20.30
CA GLY A 518 -18.20 -13.04 19.47
C GLY A 518 -17.94 -13.23 17.98
N TYR A 519 -17.62 -14.44 17.51
CA TYR A 519 -17.43 -14.70 16.09
C TYR A 519 -18.78 -14.84 15.35
N PRO A 520 -18.93 -14.21 14.17
CA PRO A 520 -20.16 -14.32 13.39
C PRO A 520 -20.27 -15.68 12.67
N THR A 521 -21.53 -16.14 12.55
CA THR A 521 -21.95 -17.18 11.60
C THR A 521 -23.05 -16.58 10.75
N PHE A 522 -22.79 -16.40 9.47
CA PHE A 522 -23.71 -15.79 8.53
C PHE A 522 -24.74 -16.81 8.05
N ARG A 523 -25.99 -16.35 7.85
CA ARG A 523 -27.09 -17.22 7.40
C ARG A 523 -27.79 -16.63 6.20
N TYR A 524 -28.15 -17.50 5.28
CA TYR A 524 -28.94 -17.15 4.10
C TYR A 524 -29.66 -18.39 3.55
N THR A 525 -30.64 -18.17 2.70
CA THR A 525 -31.25 -19.27 1.93
C THR A 525 -30.93 -19.12 0.46
N LEU A 526 -30.77 -20.26 -0.23
CA LEU A 526 -30.65 -20.33 -1.69
C LEU A 526 -31.61 -21.41 -2.19
N SER A 527 -32.62 -20.99 -2.97
CA SER A 527 -33.61 -21.91 -3.54
C SER A 527 -34.28 -22.83 -2.47
N GLY A 528 -34.54 -22.28 -1.29
CA GLY A 528 -35.17 -23.00 -0.17
C GLY A 528 -34.22 -23.80 0.72
N THR A 529 -32.95 -23.93 0.37
CA THR A 529 -31.91 -24.52 1.22
C THR A 529 -31.36 -23.47 2.18
N GLU A 530 -31.40 -23.69 3.48
CA GLU A 530 -30.75 -22.83 4.46
C GLU A 530 -29.27 -23.19 4.58
N ILE A 531 -28.43 -22.15 4.59
CA ILE A 531 -26.97 -22.24 4.61
C ILE A 531 -26.46 -21.43 5.80
N ALA A 532 -25.65 -22.08 6.65
CA ALA A 532 -24.89 -21.44 7.69
C ALA A 532 -23.42 -21.37 7.27
N ASP A 533 -22.89 -20.16 7.13
CA ASP A 533 -21.53 -19.85 6.68
C ASP A 533 -20.71 -19.39 7.88
N LYS A 534 -19.91 -20.30 8.42
CA LYS A 534 -19.04 -20.07 9.56
C LYS A 534 -17.64 -19.73 9.11
N ILE A 535 -17.14 -18.56 9.53
CA ILE A 535 -15.82 -18.06 9.19
C ILE A 535 -15.00 -17.91 10.46
N ARG A 536 -13.75 -18.36 10.42
CA ARG A 536 -12.78 -18.27 11.54
C ARG A 536 -11.40 -17.93 11.03
N VAL A 537 -10.81 -16.91 11.61
CA VAL A 537 -9.39 -16.61 11.42
C VAL A 537 -8.54 -17.50 12.33
N SER A 538 -7.38 -17.92 11.86
CA SER A 538 -6.44 -18.71 12.65
C SER A 538 -5.04 -18.12 12.56
N ALA A 539 -4.48 -17.76 13.72
CA ALA A 539 -3.11 -17.30 13.92
C ALA A 539 -2.66 -16.13 13.01
N GLY A 540 -3.58 -15.30 12.52
CA GLY A 540 -3.27 -14.22 11.56
C GLY A 540 -2.76 -14.71 10.19
N LYS A 541 -2.94 -16.00 9.88
CA LYS A 541 -2.40 -16.69 8.70
C LYS A 541 -3.49 -17.11 7.73
N THR A 542 -4.60 -17.62 8.27
CA THR A 542 -5.60 -18.32 7.47
C THR A 542 -7.00 -17.87 7.82
N LEU A 543 -7.87 -17.87 6.80
CA LEU A 543 -9.31 -17.76 6.95
C LEU A 543 -9.93 -19.12 6.66
N ASN A 544 -10.46 -19.77 7.71
CA ASN A 544 -11.13 -21.06 7.61
C ASN A 544 -12.63 -20.81 7.40
N ARG A 545 -13.22 -21.44 6.39
CA ARG A 545 -14.61 -21.29 6.05
C ARG A 545 -15.31 -22.64 6.01
N SER A 546 -16.47 -22.73 6.66
CA SER A 546 -17.28 -23.95 6.76
C SER A 546 -18.73 -23.61 6.44
N LEU A 547 -19.29 -24.25 5.43
CA LEU A 547 -20.70 -24.16 5.06
C LEU A 547 -21.45 -25.40 5.49
N THR A 548 -22.54 -25.20 6.24
CA THR A 548 -23.47 -26.26 6.64
C THR A 548 -24.82 -26.02 5.97
N PHE A 549 -25.37 -27.08 5.35
CA PHE A 549 -26.64 -27.04 4.61
C PHE A 549 -27.72 -27.74 5.40
N THR A 550 -28.85 -27.03 5.69
CA THR A 550 -30.00 -27.57 6.41
C THR A 550 -31.28 -27.44 5.57
N ASN A 551 -32.22 -28.37 5.77
CA ASN A 551 -33.59 -28.34 5.20
C ASN A 551 -33.67 -28.13 3.69
N GLY A 552 -33.20 -29.07 2.89
CA GLY A 552 -33.31 -29.01 1.43
C GLY A 552 -32.31 -29.85 0.67
N ALA A 553 -31.42 -30.53 1.36
CA ALA A 553 -30.35 -31.34 0.75
C ALA A 553 -30.82 -32.44 -0.22
N GLN A 554 -32.12 -32.77 -0.24
CA GLN A 554 -32.70 -33.71 -1.23
C GLN A 554 -32.78 -33.15 -2.64
N ASN A 555 -32.71 -31.82 -2.82
CA ASN A 555 -32.63 -31.16 -4.13
C ASN A 555 -31.20 -30.62 -4.42
N SER A 556 -30.23 -30.91 -3.57
CA SER A 556 -28.89 -30.31 -3.59
C SER A 556 -27.94 -30.86 -4.67
N ALA A 557 -28.35 -31.87 -5.43
CA ALA A 557 -27.50 -32.47 -6.48
C ALA A 557 -27.04 -31.48 -7.58
N ALA A 558 -27.68 -30.32 -7.65
CA ALA A 558 -27.33 -29.26 -8.59
C ALA A 558 -26.55 -28.08 -7.97
N GLN A 559 -26.39 -28.02 -6.64
CA GLN A 559 -25.67 -26.91 -5.96
C GLN A 559 -24.20 -27.21 -5.80
N VAL A 560 -23.38 -26.18 -5.94
CA VAL A 560 -21.92 -26.24 -5.79
C VAL A 560 -21.43 -25.07 -4.95
N VAL A 561 -20.32 -25.27 -4.26
CA VAL A 561 -19.61 -24.24 -3.49
C VAL A 561 -18.39 -23.80 -4.26
N ARG A 562 -18.35 -22.54 -4.66
CA ARG A 562 -17.16 -21.93 -5.26
C ARG A 562 -16.13 -21.66 -4.17
N LEU A 563 -14.96 -22.29 -4.27
CA LEU A 563 -13.84 -22.08 -3.34
C LEU A 563 -12.99 -20.90 -3.78
N ALA A 564 -12.81 -20.76 -5.09
CA ALA A 564 -12.12 -19.66 -5.72
C ALA A 564 -12.60 -19.43 -7.16
N VAL A 565 -12.49 -18.20 -7.59
CA VAL A 565 -12.65 -17.76 -8.99
C VAL A 565 -11.45 -16.92 -9.36
N GLY A 566 -10.91 -17.10 -10.56
CA GLY A 566 -9.74 -16.35 -11.03
C GLY A 566 -9.52 -16.53 -12.52
N LYS A 567 -8.54 -15.81 -13.05
CA LYS A 567 -8.10 -16.01 -14.44
C LYS A 567 -7.33 -17.31 -14.60
N LYS A 568 -6.58 -17.67 -13.56
CA LYS A 568 -5.73 -18.86 -13.54
C LYS A 568 -5.75 -19.48 -12.15
N ILE A 569 -6.08 -20.76 -12.06
CA ILE A 569 -5.99 -21.53 -10.81
C ILE A 569 -5.14 -22.76 -11.11
N GLU A 570 -4.11 -22.98 -10.29
CA GLU A 570 -3.14 -24.07 -10.49
C GLU A 570 -2.99 -24.89 -9.22
N LYS A 571 -2.88 -26.21 -9.39
CA LYS A 571 -2.57 -27.10 -8.28
C LYS A 571 -1.10 -26.92 -7.85
N SER A 572 -0.87 -26.64 -6.59
CA SER A 572 0.47 -26.43 -6.00
C SER A 572 0.90 -27.56 -5.06
N GLY A 573 -0.03 -28.34 -4.55
CA GLY A 573 0.19 -29.49 -3.66
C GLY A 573 -0.99 -30.45 -3.71
N ASP A 574 -1.03 -31.48 -2.88
CA ASP A 574 -2.10 -32.48 -2.93
C ASP A 574 -3.49 -31.88 -2.69
N ASN A 575 -3.61 -30.97 -1.73
CA ASN A 575 -4.85 -30.27 -1.37
C ASN A 575 -4.68 -28.76 -1.42
N LEU A 576 -3.73 -28.26 -2.22
CA LEU A 576 -3.34 -26.85 -2.27
C LEU A 576 -3.39 -26.34 -3.72
N TRP A 577 -4.01 -25.18 -3.91
CA TRP A 577 -4.11 -24.48 -5.19
C TRP A 577 -3.68 -23.03 -5.01
N THR A 578 -3.01 -22.48 -6.03
CA THR A 578 -2.75 -21.03 -6.15
C THR A 578 -3.77 -20.39 -7.06
N VAL A 579 -4.13 -19.15 -6.76
CA VAL A 579 -5.07 -18.34 -7.54
C VAL A 579 -4.36 -17.11 -8.08
N ASP A 580 -4.56 -16.80 -9.37
CA ASP A 580 -4.13 -15.57 -10.06
C ASP A 580 -2.68 -15.18 -9.75
N ASP A 581 -1.73 -15.88 -10.38
CA ASP A 581 -0.31 -15.59 -10.24
C ASP A 581 0.19 -15.63 -8.77
N LYS A 582 -0.28 -16.63 -8.03
CA LYS A 582 0.11 -16.86 -6.61
C LYS A 582 -0.24 -15.67 -5.70
N ARG A 583 -1.45 -15.11 -5.85
CA ARG A 583 -1.96 -14.05 -4.96
C ARG A 583 -2.39 -14.58 -3.60
N TYR A 584 -2.96 -15.78 -3.56
CA TYR A 584 -3.34 -16.51 -2.35
C TYR A 584 -3.46 -18.01 -2.64
N PHE A 585 -3.52 -18.80 -1.59
CA PHE A 585 -3.77 -20.23 -1.69
C PHE A 585 -5.18 -20.59 -1.24
N ILE A 586 -5.72 -21.64 -1.87
CA ILE A 586 -6.87 -22.40 -1.37
C ILE A 586 -6.39 -23.78 -0.94
N GLN A 587 -6.71 -24.15 0.29
CA GLN A 587 -6.45 -25.48 0.83
C GLN A 587 -7.77 -26.17 1.18
N THR A 588 -7.95 -27.41 0.76
CA THR A 588 -9.11 -28.23 1.12
C THR A 588 -8.76 -29.24 2.22
N THR A 589 -9.74 -29.56 3.06
CA THR A 589 -9.60 -30.48 4.19
C THR A 589 -10.38 -31.78 3.95
N GLY A 590 -10.13 -32.81 4.74
CA GLY A 590 -11.00 -33.99 4.84
C GLY A 590 -11.11 -34.88 3.62
N GLY A 591 -10.11 -34.91 2.72
CA GLY A 591 -10.16 -35.76 1.53
C GLY A 591 -11.12 -35.26 0.42
N ALA A 592 -11.65 -34.06 0.57
CA ALA A 592 -12.46 -33.42 -0.46
C ALA A 592 -11.64 -33.21 -1.74
N LYS A 593 -12.21 -33.61 -2.89
CA LYS A 593 -11.57 -33.47 -4.19
C LYS A 593 -12.27 -32.35 -4.96
N PRO A 594 -11.74 -31.11 -4.93
CA PRO A 594 -12.32 -30.03 -5.69
C PRO A 594 -12.17 -30.27 -7.20
N VAL A 595 -13.10 -29.74 -7.92
CA VAL A 595 -13.15 -29.77 -9.38
C VAL A 595 -12.72 -28.38 -9.89
N LEU A 596 -11.82 -28.37 -10.85
CA LEU A 596 -11.41 -27.18 -11.57
C LEU A 596 -12.02 -27.18 -12.97
N GLU A 597 -12.79 -26.15 -13.29
CA GLU A 597 -13.31 -25.92 -14.63
C GLU A 597 -12.92 -24.52 -15.10
N SER A 598 -12.72 -24.37 -16.43
CA SER A 598 -12.36 -23.09 -17.04
C SER A 598 -13.15 -22.85 -18.30
N THR A 599 -13.65 -21.62 -18.46
CA THR A 599 -14.35 -21.18 -19.69
C THR A 599 -14.18 -19.66 -19.85
N GLY A 600 -14.02 -19.21 -21.09
CA GLY A 600 -13.95 -17.77 -21.40
C GLY A 600 -12.84 -17.00 -20.68
N GLY A 601 -11.72 -17.67 -20.32
CA GLY A 601 -10.62 -17.04 -19.57
C GLY A 601 -10.85 -16.93 -18.06
N ILE A 602 -11.91 -17.56 -17.55
CA ILE A 602 -12.23 -17.65 -16.12
C ILE A 602 -12.10 -19.11 -15.68
N SER A 603 -11.44 -19.32 -14.56
CA SER A 603 -11.29 -20.61 -13.88
C SER A 603 -12.08 -20.58 -12.57
N VAL A 604 -12.77 -21.64 -12.24
CA VAL A 604 -13.53 -21.83 -11.01
C VAL A 604 -13.11 -23.13 -10.34
N LEU A 605 -12.66 -23.04 -9.11
CA LEU A 605 -12.42 -24.18 -8.23
C LEU A 605 -13.63 -24.36 -7.32
N PHE A 606 -14.25 -25.54 -7.32
CA PHE A 606 -15.48 -25.77 -6.58
C PHE A 606 -15.60 -27.16 -6.00
N LEU A 607 -16.49 -27.32 -5.03
CA LEU A 607 -16.93 -28.59 -4.48
C LEU A 607 -18.44 -28.74 -4.66
N PRO A 608 -18.98 -29.99 -4.80
CA PRO A 608 -20.40 -30.24 -4.66
C PRO A 608 -20.91 -29.79 -3.28
N ALA A 609 -22.09 -29.20 -3.21
CA ALA A 609 -22.72 -28.81 -1.97
C ALA A 609 -23.28 -30.06 -1.26
N ASN A 610 -22.51 -30.59 -0.32
CA ASN A 610 -22.89 -31.67 0.57
C ASN A 610 -23.37 -31.12 1.93
N SER A 611 -23.59 -31.97 2.91
CA SER A 611 -24.03 -31.58 4.26
C SER A 611 -23.05 -30.60 4.96
N ASN A 612 -21.79 -30.70 4.65
CA ASN A 612 -20.74 -29.80 5.12
C ASN A 612 -19.63 -29.66 4.08
N VAL A 613 -19.17 -28.41 3.84
CA VAL A 613 -18.08 -28.09 2.93
C VAL A 613 -17.11 -27.15 3.64
N GLU A 614 -15.84 -27.55 3.71
CA GLU A 614 -14.79 -26.80 4.41
C GLU A 614 -13.59 -26.55 3.53
N TRP A 615 -13.02 -25.35 3.63
CA TRP A 615 -11.76 -24.96 3.01
C TRP A 615 -11.09 -23.80 3.75
N THR A 616 -9.87 -23.56 3.39
CA THR A 616 -9.04 -22.52 3.99
C THR A 616 -8.44 -21.61 2.90
N ILE A 617 -8.47 -20.32 3.13
CA ILE A 617 -7.71 -19.32 2.38
C ILE A 617 -6.43 -19.05 3.18
N LEU A 618 -5.26 -19.23 2.56
CA LEU A 618 -3.95 -18.88 3.13
C LEU A 618 -3.43 -17.65 2.38
N TRP A 619 -3.02 -16.64 3.16
CA TRP A 619 -2.55 -15.38 2.56
C TRP A 619 -1.50 -14.66 3.42
#